data_b3023e358bff7f38346b20afa7efb9b1
#
_entry.id   b3023e358bff7f38346b20afa7efb9b1
#
_cell.length_a   1.000
_cell.length_b   1.000
_cell.length_c   1.000
_cell.angle_alpha   90.00
_cell.angle_beta   90.00
_cell.angle_gamma   90.00
#
_symmetry.space_group_name_H-M   'P 1'
#
loop_
_entity.id
_entity.type
_entity.pdbx_description
1 polymer ?
#
loop_
_entity_poly.entity_id
_entity_poly.type
_entity_poly.pdbx_seq_one_letter_code
_entity_poly.pdbx_strand_id
1 'polypeptide(L)'
;SARFGREQVPIYGVPVQTRELFGVLHLKGFVIDDWLIYSGASLNNVYLHVGERYRFDRYHLIQDRSLADSFSHYLCQQLLPSPGVQRLDVPGLPRPGNDDIKSLRQRLADYDYQPVPTTAEHGRISITPLSGVGKDNRFNQRIEQLLSSAQHRITLCTPYFNPPKSILRILQKQIR
;
A
#
# COMPACT_ATOMS: atom_id res chain seq x y z
N SER A 1 10.14 13.92 -16.33
CA SER A 1 11.20 14.46 -15.46
C SER A 1 11.30 16.00 -15.53
N ALA A 2 11.19 16.61 -16.73
CA ALA A 2 11.25 18.07 -16.88
C ALA A 2 10.17 18.88 -16.12
N ARG A 3 9.06 18.25 -15.77
CA ARG A 3 7.93 18.91 -15.08
C ARG A 3 8.19 19.13 -13.60
N PHE A 4 9.06 18.35 -12.97
CA PHE A 4 9.30 18.38 -11.51
C PHE A 4 10.65 19.00 -11.12
N GLY A 5 11.52 19.27 -12.07
CA GLY A 5 12.87 19.78 -11.80
C GLY A 5 12.98 21.22 -11.29
N ARG A 6 11.85 21.92 -11.10
CA ARG A 6 11.82 23.27 -10.56
C ARG A 6 11.43 23.35 -9.08
N GLU A 7 10.98 22.24 -8.52
CA GLU A 7 10.53 22.19 -7.14
C GLU A 7 11.65 21.60 -6.28
N GLN A 8 11.96 22.25 -5.17
CA GLN A 8 13.01 21.77 -4.23
C GLN A 8 12.57 20.54 -3.41
N VAL A 9 11.56 19.82 -3.92
CA VAL A 9 11.00 18.64 -3.26
C VAL A 9 11.58 17.39 -3.93
N PRO A 10 12.19 16.48 -3.18
CA PRO A 10 12.70 15.23 -3.74
C PRO A 10 11.55 14.34 -4.23
N ILE A 11 11.62 13.94 -5.50
CA ILE A 11 10.61 13.07 -6.13
C ILE A 11 11.24 11.75 -6.50
N TYR A 12 10.64 10.67 -6.01
CA TYR A 12 11.11 9.32 -6.24
C TYR A 12 10.15 8.57 -7.15
N GLY A 13 10.68 7.85 -8.13
CA GLY A 13 9.94 6.98 -9.02
C GLY A 13 10.23 5.52 -8.74
N VAL A 14 9.17 4.75 -8.59
CA VAL A 14 9.25 3.28 -8.53
C VAL A 14 8.97 2.75 -9.93
N PRO A 15 9.83 1.87 -10.49
CA PRO A 15 9.64 1.37 -11.84
C PRO A 15 8.37 0.52 -11.94
N VAL A 16 7.55 0.86 -12.93
CA VAL A 16 6.36 0.11 -13.30
C VAL A 16 6.68 -0.63 -14.59
N GLN A 17 6.55 -1.95 -14.58
CA GLN A 17 6.70 -2.73 -15.80
C GLN A 17 5.39 -2.73 -16.60
N THR A 18 5.49 -2.72 -17.93
CA THR A 18 4.36 -2.73 -18.87
C THR A 18 3.42 -3.95 -18.75
N ARG A 19 3.81 -4.97 -18.02
CA ARG A 19 2.96 -6.12 -17.63
C ARG A 19 2.31 -5.90 -16.26
N GLU A 20 1.68 -4.77 -16.08
CA GLU A 20 1.06 -4.32 -14.82
C GLU A 20 -0.04 -5.25 -14.25
N LEU A 21 -0.55 -6.18 -15.03
CA LEU A 21 -1.57 -7.14 -14.60
C LEU A 21 -1.14 -8.05 -13.43
N PHE A 22 0.16 -8.07 -13.06
CA PHE A 22 0.71 -9.07 -12.13
C PHE A 22 1.56 -8.52 -10.96
N GLY A 23 1.47 -7.24 -10.63
CA GLY A 23 2.15 -6.77 -9.42
C GLY A 23 2.70 -5.36 -9.50
N VAL A 24 1.82 -4.37 -9.53
CA VAL A 24 2.19 -2.96 -9.35
C VAL A 24 2.28 -2.65 -7.87
N LEU A 25 3.29 -1.89 -7.46
CA LEU A 25 3.29 -1.26 -6.14
C LEU A 25 2.17 -0.21 -6.10
N HIS A 26 1.07 -0.53 -5.42
CA HIS A 26 -0.12 0.31 -5.34
C HIS A 26 -0.25 0.95 -3.95
N LEU A 27 0.87 1.50 -3.48
CA LEU A 27 0.94 2.21 -2.21
C LEU A 27 0.42 3.63 -2.38
N LYS A 28 -0.48 4.04 -1.49
CA LYS A 28 -1.00 5.40 -1.41
C LYS A 28 -1.15 5.81 0.04
N GLY A 29 -0.96 7.07 0.30
CA GLY A 29 -1.13 7.66 1.62
C GLY A 29 -0.20 8.84 1.84
N PHE A 30 -0.41 9.50 2.97
CA PHE A 30 0.36 10.66 3.40
C PHE A 30 0.70 10.49 4.86
N VAL A 31 1.91 10.89 5.24
CA VAL A 31 2.29 11.06 6.63
C VAL A 31 2.54 12.53 6.87
N ILE A 32 1.84 13.09 7.85
CA ILE A 32 1.94 14.51 8.23
C ILE A 32 2.05 14.53 9.75
N ASP A 33 3.23 14.74 10.27
CA ASP A 33 3.56 14.66 11.69
C ASP A 33 3.12 13.31 12.32
N ASP A 34 2.13 13.32 13.20
CA ASP A 34 1.54 12.14 13.85
C ASP A 34 0.27 11.59 13.13
N TRP A 35 -0.03 12.14 11.96
CA TRP A 35 -1.16 11.71 11.16
C TRP A 35 -0.76 10.79 10.02
N LEU A 36 -1.47 9.69 9.90
CA LEU A 36 -1.46 8.84 8.70
C LEU A 36 -2.79 9.00 7.96
N ILE A 37 -2.73 9.47 6.72
CA ILE A 37 -3.87 9.49 5.81
C ILE A 37 -3.70 8.35 4.82
N TYR A 38 -4.57 7.35 4.90
CA TYR A 38 -4.51 6.15 4.08
C TYR A 38 -5.76 6.00 3.21
N SER A 39 -5.56 5.73 1.91
CA SER A 39 -6.66 5.61 0.95
C SER A 39 -6.26 4.73 -0.24
N GLY A 40 -7.23 4.21 -0.98
CA GLY A 40 -7.04 3.65 -2.33
C GLY A 40 -6.91 4.73 -3.41
N ALA A 41 -7.28 5.97 -3.10
CA ALA A 41 -7.27 7.10 -4.01
C ALA A 41 -5.85 7.57 -4.36
N SER A 42 -5.68 8.04 -5.59
CA SER A 42 -4.48 8.77 -6.02
C SER A 42 -4.66 10.27 -5.81
N LEU A 43 -3.56 11.00 -5.59
CA LEU A 43 -3.58 12.45 -5.51
C LEU A 43 -3.70 13.04 -6.93
N ASN A 44 -4.92 13.18 -7.42
CA ASN A 44 -5.21 13.79 -8.71
C ASN A 44 -6.61 14.43 -8.74
N ASN A 45 -6.89 15.19 -9.77
CA ASN A 45 -8.13 15.98 -9.91
C ASN A 45 -9.40 15.13 -9.78
N VAL A 46 -9.39 13.90 -10.29
CA VAL A 46 -10.57 13.02 -10.28
C VAL A 46 -10.93 12.55 -8.87
N TYR A 47 -9.94 12.23 -8.04
CA TYR A 47 -10.16 11.84 -6.64
C TYR A 47 -10.32 13.02 -5.70
N LEU A 48 -9.76 14.18 -6.05
CA LEU A 48 -9.92 15.42 -5.28
C LEU A 48 -11.18 16.22 -5.67
N HIS A 49 -11.97 15.69 -6.62
CA HIS A 49 -13.18 16.32 -7.14
C HIS A 49 -12.92 17.74 -7.66
N VAL A 50 -11.81 17.92 -8.37
CA VAL A 50 -11.50 19.17 -9.07
C VAL A 50 -12.03 19.06 -10.50
N GLY A 51 -13.25 19.54 -10.72
CA GLY A 51 -13.95 19.46 -12.00
C GLY A 51 -15.15 18.52 -11.99
N GLU A 52 -15.75 18.27 -13.16
CA GLU A 52 -17.00 17.50 -13.30
C GLU A 52 -16.85 16.00 -13.08
N ARG A 53 -15.67 15.43 -13.41
CA ARG A 53 -15.40 14.00 -13.22
C ARG A 53 -14.83 13.74 -11.84
N TYR A 54 -15.43 12.81 -11.11
CA TYR A 54 -14.96 12.40 -9.80
C TYR A 54 -15.08 10.89 -9.60
N ARG A 55 -14.32 10.39 -8.61
CA ARG A 55 -14.39 9.01 -8.14
C ARG A 55 -14.51 9.02 -6.63
N PHE A 56 -15.41 8.22 -6.10
CA PHE A 56 -15.51 8.00 -4.67
C PHE A 56 -14.43 7.04 -4.20
N ASP A 57 -13.85 7.35 -3.06
CA ASP A 57 -12.97 6.44 -2.35
C ASP A 57 -13.12 6.68 -0.85
N ARG A 58 -12.60 5.75 -0.05
CA ARG A 58 -12.59 5.88 1.40
C ARG A 58 -11.23 6.39 1.86
N TYR A 59 -11.27 7.40 2.69
CA TYR A 59 -10.08 7.97 3.34
C TYR A 59 -10.12 7.65 4.82
N HIS A 60 -9.02 7.15 5.36
CA HIS A 60 -8.82 6.92 6.78
C HIS A 60 -7.83 7.97 7.27
N LEU A 61 -8.28 8.80 8.21
CA LEU A 61 -7.44 9.75 8.94
C LEU A 61 -7.17 9.14 10.31
N ILE A 62 -5.92 8.84 10.60
CA ILE A 62 -5.51 8.13 11.79
C ILE A 62 -4.47 8.99 12.48
N GLN A 63 -4.80 9.46 13.67
CA GLN A 63 -3.85 10.18 14.52
C GLN A 63 -3.22 9.19 15.49
N ASP A 64 -2.04 8.72 15.13
CA ASP A 64 -1.23 7.83 15.95
C ASP A 64 0.23 7.95 15.53
N ARG A 65 1.06 8.51 16.40
CA ARG A 65 2.48 8.75 16.14
C ARG A 65 3.23 7.45 15.83
N SER A 66 2.98 6.38 16.56
CA SER A 66 3.68 5.11 16.35
C SER A 66 3.39 4.51 14.98
N LEU A 67 2.12 4.57 14.54
CA LEU A 67 1.72 4.12 13.22
C LEU A 67 2.30 5.03 12.12
N ALA A 68 2.27 6.35 12.30
CA ALA A 68 2.84 7.31 11.36
C ALA A 68 4.36 7.13 11.22
N ASP A 69 5.07 6.95 12.34
CA ASP A 69 6.51 6.68 12.36
C ASP A 69 6.84 5.34 11.69
N SER A 70 6.05 4.29 11.93
CA SER A 70 6.25 2.98 11.28
C SER A 70 6.06 3.04 9.77
N PHE A 71 5.09 3.83 9.31
CA PHE A 71 4.86 4.03 7.88
C PHE A 71 5.98 4.86 7.24
N SER A 72 6.41 5.92 7.91
CA SER A 72 7.58 6.73 7.49
C SER A 72 8.85 5.89 7.45
N HIS A 73 9.08 5.03 8.45
CA HIS A 73 10.20 4.11 8.47
C HIS A 73 10.17 3.15 7.27
N TYR A 74 9.02 2.58 6.97
CA TYR A 74 8.86 1.73 5.78
C TYR A 74 9.25 2.48 4.50
N LEU A 75 8.75 3.70 4.30
CA LEU A 75 9.09 4.50 3.14
C LEU A 75 10.58 4.85 3.10
N CYS A 76 11.10 5.43 4.18
CA CYS A 76 12.44 6.01 4.22
C CYS A 76 13.56 4.97 4.32
N GLN A 77 13.30 3.80 4.91
CA GLN A 77 14.34 2.80 5.13
C GLN A 77 14.23 1.57 4.22
N GLN A 78 13.04 1.28 3.70
CA GLN A 78 12.84 0.10 2.86
C GLN A 78 12.64 0.46 1.39
N LEU A 79 11.76 1.43 1.12
CA LEU A 79 11.39 1.77 -0.26
C LEU A 79 12.41 2.72 -0.90
N LEU A 80 12.59 3.92 -0.35
CA LEU A 80 13.37 4.97 -0.99
C LEU A 80 14.87 4.66 -1.17
N PRO A 81 15.58 3.97 -0.25
CA PRO A 81 16.99 3.63 -0.44
C PRO A 81 17.24 2.47 -1.41
N SER A 82 16.19 1.84 -1.92
CA SER A 82 16.37 0.71 -2.84
C SER A 82 16.97 1.15 -4.17
N PRO A 83 17.92 0.39 -4.74
CA PRO A 83 18.45 0.63 -6.09
C PRO A 83 17.37 0.61 -7.17
N GLY A 84 16.25 -0.07 -6.92
CA GLY A 84 15.08 -0.07 -7.80
C GLY A 84 14.28 1.23 -7.79
N VAL A 85 14.61 2.20 -6.95
CA VAL A 85 13.94 3.50 -6.86
C VAL A 85 14.82 4.60 -7.40
N GLN A 86 14.30 5.43 -8.28
CA GLN A 86 15.05 6.48 -8.96
C GLN A 86 14.60 7.87 -8.53
N ARG A 87 15.54 8.80 -8.30
CA ARG A 87 15.24 10.22 -8.16
C ARG A 87 14.79 10.78 -9.52
N LEU A 88 13.58 11.33 -9.59
CA LEU A 88 13.02 11.90 -10.83
C LEU A 88 13.28 13.39 -10.97
N ASP A 89 13.58 14.05 -9.88
CA ASP A 89 13.94 15.47 -9.81
C ASP A 89 15.43 15.72 -10.20
N VAL A 90 16.26 14.67 -10.23
CA VAL A 90 17.67 14.73 -10.64
C VAL A 90 17.81 14.19 -12.06
N PRO A 91 18.18 15.02 -13.05
CA PRO A 91 18.36 14.56 -14.43
C PRO A 91 19.64 13.72 -14.58
N GLY A 92 19.64 12.84 -15.59
CA GLY A 92 20.83 12.06 -15.99
C GLY A 92 21.12 10.81 -15.17
N LEU A 93 20.32 10.49 -14.17
CA LEU A 93 20.49 9.25 -13.43
C LEU A 93 20.13 8.02 -14.29
N PRO A 94 20.89 6.92 -14.17
CA PRO A 94 20.60 5.68 -14.89
C PRO A 94 19.24 5.09 -14.42
N ARG A 95 18.56 4.41 -15.34
CA ARG A 95 17.35 3.69 -14.98
C ARG A 95 17.69 2.41 -14.22
N PRO A 96 16.90 2.04 -13.21
CA PRO A 96 17.08 0.77 -12.50
C PRO A 96 17.07 -0.42 -13.45
N GLY A 97 17.98 -1.37 -13.24
CA GLY A 97 18.03 -2.62 -13.96
C GLY A 97 17.00 -3.64 -13.46
N ASN A 98 16.90 -4.76 -14.16
CA ASN A 98 15.99 -5.84 -13.77
C ASN A 98 16.33 -6.43 -12.39
N ASP A 99 17.61 -6.53 -12.05
CA ASP A 99 18.05 -7.06 -10.75
C ASP A 99 17.72 -6.09 -9.62
N ASP A 100 17.84 -4.78 -9.86
CA ASP A 100 17.44 -3.75 -8.90
C ASP A 100 15.93 -3.82 -8.59
N ILE A 101 15.13 -4.03 -9.64
CA ILE A 101 13.67 -4.17 -9.51
C ILE A 101 13.32 -5.47 -8.75
N LYS A 102 14.03 -6.57 -9.03
CA LYS A 102 13.84 -7.84 -8.34
C LYS A 102 14.21 -7.71 -6.86
N SER A 103 15.33 -7.08 -6.56
CA SER A 103 15.80 -6.81 -5.20
C SER A 103 14.81 -5.94 -4.42
N LEU A 104 14.27 -4.88 -5.04
CA LEU A 104 13.22 -4.05 -4.46
C LEU A 104 12.00 -4.89 -4.08
N ARG A 105 11.51 -5.73 -5.00
CA ARG A 105 10.33 -6.57 -4.75
C ARG A 105 10.54 -7.53 -3.59
N GLN A 106 11.72 -8.17 -3.53
CA GLN A 106 12.06 -9.07 -2.44
C GLN A 106 12.10 -8.35 -1.10
N ARG A 107 12.79 -7.21 -1.04
CA ARG A 107 12.85 -6.36 0.17
C ARG A 107 11.45 -5.96 0.67
N LEU A 108 10.55 -5.57 -0.22
CA LEU A 108 9.20 -5.19 0.14
C LEU A 108 8.33 -6.39 0.56
N ALA A 109 8.57 -7.57 -0.01
CA ALA A 109 7.86 -8.80 0.35
C ALA A 109 8.29 -9.31 1.74
N ASP A 110 9.57 -9.19 2.06
CA ASP A 110 10.14 -9.68 3.31
C ASP A 110 9.93 -8.70 4.48
N TYR A 111 9.51 -7.48 4.19
CA TYR A 111 9.34 -6.48 5.24
C TYR A 111 8.21 -6.85 6.20
N ASP A 112 8.55 -6.85 7.47
CA ASP A 112 7.62 -7.01 8.57
C ASP A 112 7.46 -5.70 9.33
N TYR A 113 6.25 -5.18 9.34
CA TYR A 113 5.94 -4.03 10.18
C TYR A 113 6.05 -4.46 11.64
N GLN A 114 6.86 -3.74 12.40
CA GLN A 114 6.99 -3.92 13.85
C GLN A 114 6.01 -2.96 14.52
N PRO A 115 4.78 -3.40 14.85
CA PRO A 115 3.87 -2.53 15.57
C PRO A 115 4.46 -2.30 16.97
N VAL A 116 4.64 -1.05 17.32
CA VAL A 116 4.93 -0.71 18.72
C VAL A 116 3.67 -1.04 19.52
N PRO A 117 3.74 -1.90 20.54
CA PRO A 117 2.59 -2.22 21.36
C PRO A 117 2.08 -0.94 22.03
N THR A 118 0.96 -0.46 21.59
CA THR A 118 0.26 0.60 22.32
C THR A 118 -0.50 -0.08 23.45
N THR A 119 -0.33 0.36 24.66
CA THR A 119 -1.17 -0.08 25.79
C THR A 119 -2.62 0.14 25.43
N ALA A 120 -3.36 -0.97 25.26
CA ALA A 120 -4.74 -0.92 24.82
C ALA A 120 -5.60 -0.33 25.94
N GLU A 121 -5.98 0.92 25.79
CA GLU A 121 -7.10 1.47 26.53
C GLU A 121 -8.41 1.02 25.88
N HIS A 122 -9.43 0.78 26.69
CA HIS A 122 -10.75 0.37 26.21
C HIS A 122 -11.28 1.37 25.17
N GLY A 123 -11.78 0.87 24.04
CA GLY A 123 -12.38 1.68 22.97
C GLY A 123 -11.47 2.04 21.80
N ARG A 124 -10.23 1.57 21.76
CA ARG A 124 -9.32 1.79 20.62
C ARG A 124 -9.58 0.79 19.50
N ILE A 125 -9.39 1.25 18.25
CA ILE A 125 -9.44 0.42 17.06
C ILE A 125 -8.07 -0.23 16.85
N SER A 126 -8.04 -1.55 16.71
CA SER A 126 -6.80 -2.26 16.37
C SER A 126 -6.51 -2.12 14.87
N ILE A 127 -5.32 -1.65 14.54
CA ILE A 127 -4.82 -1.50 13.17
C ILE A 127 -3.58 -2.36 13.00
N THR A 128 -3.59 -3.24 12.00
CA THR A 128 -2.44 -4.08 11.64
C THR A 128 -1.99 -3.73 10.23
N PRO A 129 -0.85 -3.03 10.06
CA PRO A 129 -0.30 -2.79 8.73
C PRO A 129 0.25 -4.09 8.14
N LEU A 130 -0.08 -4.36 6.88
CA LEU A 130 0.36 -5.56 6.17
C LEU A 130 0.80 -5.20 4.75
N SER A 131 1.87 -5.81 4.29
CA SER A 131 2.31 -5.72 2.90
C SER A 131 1.65 -6.78 2.04
N GLY A 132 1.13 -6.37 0.87
CA GLY A 132 0.51 -7.25 -0.14
C GLY A 132 1.45 -7.58 -1.29
N VAL A 133 2.76 -7.52 -1.11
CA VAL A 133 3.76 -7.78 -2.16
C VAL A 133 4.08 -9.27 -2.25
N GLY A 134 4.08 -9.81 -3.48
CA GLY A 134 4.42 -11.21 -3.73
C GLY A 134 3.22 -12.15 -3.69
N LYS A 135 3.52 -13.40 -4.03
CA LYS A 135 2.57 -14.51 -3.97
C LYS A 135 2.40 -14.99 -2.55
N ASP A 136 1.67 -15.46 -1.94
CA ASP A 136 1.59 -15.98 -0.55
C ASP A 136 1.99 -14.94 0.54
N ASN A 137 1.69 -13.67 0.28
CA ASN A 137 2.01 -12.59 1.21
C ASN A 137 1.11 -12.60 2.46
N ARG A 138 1.57 -11.94 3.53
CA ARG A 138 0.88 -11.88 4.83
C ARG A 138 -0.51 -11.26 4.75
N PHE A 139 -0.72 -10.30 3.84
CA PHE A 139 -2.03 -9.69 3.65
C PHE A 139 -3.05 -10.71 3.13
N ASN A 140 -2.69 -11.49 2.09
CA ASN A 140 -3.55 -12.53 1.55
C ASN A 140 -3.85 -13.62 2.60
N GLN A 141 -2.82 -14.07 3.33
CA GLN A 141 -3.00 -15.04 4.42
C GLN A 141 -3.96 -14.52 5.49
N ARG A 142 -3.85 -13.24 5.86
CA ARG A 142 -4.75 -12.62 6.84
C ARG A 142 -6.18 -12.54 6.36
N ILE A 143 -6.41 -12.19 5.08
CA ILE A 143 -7.74 -12.18 4.48
C ILE A 143 -8.34 -13.60 4.47
N GLU A 144 -7.58 -14.60 4.05
CA GLU A 144 -8.02 -16.00 4.07
C GLU A 144 -8.39 -16.48 5.48
N GLN A 145 -7.58 -16.13 6.49
CA GLN A 145 -7.88 -16.40 7.89
C GLN A 145 -9.20 -15.77 8.33
N LEU A 146 -9.38 -14.47 8.09
CA LEU A 146 -10.59 -13.74 8.48
C LEU A 146 -11.83 -14.32 7.81
N LEU A 147 -11.76 -14.62 6.52
CA LEU A 147 -12.87 -15.23 5.79
C LEU A 147 -13.20 -16.64 6.31
N SER A 148 -12.18 -17.45 6.61
CA SER A 148 -12.36 -18.82 7.11
C SER A 148 -12.89 -18.86 8.55
N SER A 149 -12.57 -17.87 9.37
CA SER A 149 -12.99 -17.80 10.78
C SER A 149 -14.32 -17.07 10.99
N ALA A 150 -14.93 -16.54 9.94
CA ALA A 150 -16.17 -15.79 10.06
C ALA A 150 -17.32 -16.70 10.53
N GLN A 151 -18.01 -16.27 11.61
CA GLN A 151 -19.09 -17.04 12.23
C GLN A 151 -20.49 -16.51 11.88
N HIS A 152 -20.62 -15.21 11.57
CA HIS A 152 -21.94 -14.57 11.46
C HIS A 152 -22.17 -13.91 10.11
N ARG A 153 -21.24 -13.10 9.64
CA ARG A 153 -21.44 -12.31 8.43
C ARG A 153 -20.12 -11.99 7.73
N ILE A 154 -20.14 -12.10 6.41
CA ILE A 154 -19.12 -11.56 5.52
C ILE A 154 -19.80 -10.53 4.62
N THR A 155 -19.31 -9.29 4.64
CA THR A 155 -19.77 -8.23 3.72
C THR A 155 -18.59 -7.79 2.86
N LEU A 156 -18.74 -7.90 1.55
CA LEU A 156 -17.71 -7.51 0.57
C LEU A 156 -18.20 -6.29 -0.20
N CYS A 157 -17.35 -5.26 -0.28
CA CYS A 157 -17.60 -4.07 -1.08
C CYS A 157 -16.39 -3.82 -1.98
N THR A 158 -16.54 -4.07 -3.25
CA THR A 158 -15.49 -3.86 -4.25
C THR A 158 -16.10 -3.59 -5.62
N PRO A 159 -15.55 -2.66 -6.42
CA PRO A 159 -15.99 -2.43 -7.79
C PRO A 159 -15.60 -3.58 -8.73
N TYR A 160 -14.59 -4.39 -8.36
CA TYR A 160 -14.10 -5.51 -9.16
C TYR A 160 -14.04 -6.77 -8.29
N PHE A 161 -14.85 -7.76 -8.63
CA PHE A 161 -14.87 -9.04 -7.93
C PHE A 161 -14.17 -10.11 -8.77
N ASN A 162 -12.86 -10.19 -8.61
CA ASN A 162 -12.02 -11.20 -9.28
C ASN A 162 -11.04 -11.82 -8.26
N PRO A 163 -11.55 -12.51 -7.23
CA PRO A 163 -10.72 -13.06 -6.18
C PRO A 163 -9.93 -14.29 -6.65
N PRO A 164 -8.77 -14.57 -6.02
CA PRO A 164 -8.02 -15.80 -6.23
C PRO A 164 -8.87 -17.05 -5.93
N LYS A 165 -8.49 -18.17 -6.55
CA LYS A 165 -9.21 -19.46 -6.37
C LYS A 165 -9.26 -19.91 -4.90
N SER A 166 -8.25 -19.63 -4.09
CA SER A 166 -8.24 -19.91 -2.64
C SER A 166 -9.38 -19.19 -1.93
N ILE A 167 -9.53 -17.90 -2.15
CA ILE A 167 -10.60 -17.08 -1.57
C ILE A 167 -11.97 -17.55 -2.04
N LEU A 168 -12.13 -17.84 -3.34
CA LEU A 168 -13.41 -18.36 -3.86
C LEU A 168 -13.82 -19.67 -3.16
N ARG A 169 -12.88 -20.59 -2.96
CA ARG A 169 -13.16 -21.86 -2.24
C ARG A 169 -13.59 -21.64 -0.80
N ILE A 170 -12.97 -20.66 -0.10
CA ILE A 170 -13.34 -20.31 1.26
C ILE A 170 -14.77 -19.74 1.27
N LEU A 171 -15.09 -18.77 0.42
CA LEU A 171 -16.41 -18.18 0.32
C LEU A 171 -17.47 -19.23 -0.01
N GLN A 172 -17.22 -20.15 -0.93
CA GLN A 172 -18.12 -21.25 -1.25
C GLN A 172 -18.40 -22.19 -0.07
N LYS A 173 -17.43 -22.39 0.82
CA LYS A 173 -17.63 -23.17 2.05
C LYS A 173 -18.44 -22.43 3.10
N GLN A 174 -18.31 -21.11 3.18
CA GLN A 174 -19.00 -20.29 4.17
C GLN A 174 -20.48 -20.02 3.81
N ILE A 175 -20.88 -20.16 2.55
CA ILE A 175 -22.27 -19.98 2.09
C ILE A 175 -23.13 -21.25 2.33
N ARG A 176 -22.51 -22.38 2.63
CA ARG A 176 -23.21 -23.64 2.94
C ARG A 176 -23.60 -23.73 4.41
#